data_a89365dd74a451f7586a16fc1969f43d
#
_entry.id   a89365dd74a451f7586a16fc1969f43d
#
_cell.length_a   1.000
_cell.length_b   1.000
_cell.length_c   1.000
_cell.angle_alpha   90.00
_cell.angle_beta   90.00
_cell.angle_gamma   90.00
#
_symmetry.space_group_name_H-M   'P 1'
#
loop_
_entity.id
_entity.type
_entity.pdbx_description
1 polymer ?
#
loop_
_entity_poly.entity_id
_entity_poly.type
_entity_poly.pdbx_seq_one_letter_code
_entity_poly.pdbx_strand_id
1 'polypeptide(L)' 'MITQSRFQKNSEYAKDMDKQPMFKGMVDVGGKVYDGEIFREIEYGKEVLVLCLQVEENDAPF' A
#
# COMPACT_ATOMS: atom_id res chain seq x y z
N MET A 1 -8.33 12.37 6.24
CA MET A 1 -7.39 13.12 5.38
C MET A 1 -5.98 12.58 5.53
N ILE A 2 -5.31 12.35 4.44
CA ILE A 2 -3.92 11.91 4.45
C ILE A 2 -3.03 13.11 4.74
N THR A 3 -2.27 13.04 5.83
CA THR A 3 -1.38 14.13 6.22
C THR A 3 0.06 13.89 5.82
N GLN A 4 0.45 12.63 5.70
CA GLN A 4 1.80 12.28 5.29
C GLN A 4 1.86 10.83 4.85
N SER A 5 2.72 10.55 3.90
CA SER A 5 2.96 9.17 3.50
C SER A 5 4.43 9.00 3.12
N ARG A 6 4.97 7.83 3.38
CA ARG A 6 6.35 7.50 3.07
C ARG A 6 6.40 6.09 2.53
N PHE A 7 6.96 5.94 1.34
CA PHE A 7 7.05 4.65 0.67
C PHE A 7 8.48 4.39 0.21
N GLN A 8 8.84 3.12 0.25
CA GLN A 8 10.14 2.66 -0.23
C GLN A 8 9.91 1.54 -1.22
N LYS A 9 10.86 1.37 -2.13
CA LYS A 9 10.78 0.27 -3.09
C LYS A 9 10.82 -1.05 -2.36
N ASN A 10 9.98 -1.97 -2.77
CA ASN A 10 9.95 -3.32 -2.22
C ASN A 10 10.88 -4.19 -3.05
N SER A 11 11.97 -4.65 -2.45
CA SER A 11 12.94 -5.49 -3.16
C SER A 11 12.36 -6.84 -3.60
N GLU A 12 11.32 -7.30 -2.93
CA GLU A 12 10.69 -8.56 -3.29
C GLU A 12 9.85 -8.46 -4.56
N TYR A 13 9.51 -7.24 -4.97
CA TYR A 13 8.71 -7.03 -6.16
C TYR A 13 9.40 -7.59 -7.41
N ALA A 14 10.70 -7.44 -7.50
CA ALA A 14 11.43 -7.94 -8.66
C ALA A 14 11.41 -9.47 -8.78
N LYS A 15 11.16 -10.15 -7.66
CA LYS A 15 11.13 -11.60 -7.63
C LYS A 15 9.75 -12.15 -7.93
N ASP A 16 8.71 -11.39 -7.63
CA ASP A 16 7.35 -11.84 -7.82
C ASP A 16 6.45 -10.64 -8.10
N MET A 17 6.49 -10.17 -9.34
CA MET A 17 5.78 -8.96 -9.73
C MET A 17 4.26 -9.08 -9.67
N ASP A 18 3.75 -10.30 -9.71
CA ASP A 18 2.30 -10.51 -9.70
C ASP A 18 1.70 -10.48 -8.30
N LYS A 19 2.49 -10.80 -7.30
CA LYS A 19 1.98 -10.97 -5.94
C LYS A 19 2.49 -9.94 -4.96
N GLN A 20 3.63 -9.34 -5.26
CA GLN A 20 4.26 -8.41 -4.34
C GLN A 20 3.89 -6.98 -4.70
N PRO A 21 3.71 -6.12 -3.70
CA PRO A 21 3.52 -4.70 -3.97
C PRO A 21 4.80 -4.09 -4.50
N MET A 22 4.66 -3.08 -5.35
CA MET A 22 5.78 -2.36 -5.90
C MET A 22 6.48 -1.51 -4.84
N PHE A 23 5.71 -0.93 -3.94
CA PHE A 23 6.20 -0.11 -2.84
C PHE A 23 5.53 -0.51 -1.55
N LYS A 24 6.25 -0.36 -0.46
CA LYS A 24 5.72 -0.55 0.88
C LYS A 24 6.05 0.68 1.72
N GLY A 25 5.15 1.04 2.60
CA GLY A 25 5.39 2.20 3.43
C GLY A 25 4.31 2.40 4.46
N MET A 26 4.20 3.64 4.91
CA MET A 26 3.22 4.01 5.92
C MET A 26 2.48 5.25 5.48
N VAL A 27 1.21 5.31 5.85
CA VAL A 27 0.35 6.45 5.54
C VAL A 27 -0.26 6.95 6.84
N ASP A 28 -0.11 8.24 7.08
CA ASP A 28 -0.71 8.90 8.24
C ASP A 28 -2.02 9.53 7.80
N VAL A 29 -3.10 9.08 8.39
CA VAL A 29 -4.44 9.59 8.09
C VAL A 29 -5.05 10.14 9.37
N GLY A 30 -5.08 11.44 9.48
CA GLY A 30 -5.70 12.09 10.63
C GLY A 30 -5.08 11.71 11.97
N GLY A 31 -3.78 11.47 12.00
CA GLY A 31 -3.07 11.12 13.24
C GLY A 31 -2.96 9.63 13.48
N LYS A 32 -3.57 8.81 12.64
CA LYS A 32 -3.41 7.35 12.72
C LYS A 32 -2.51 6.89 11.59
N VAL A 33 -1.61 5.98 11.92
CA VAL A 33 -0.65 5.45 10.96
C VAL A 33 -1.07 4.06 10.51
N TYR A 34 -1.14 3.87 9.21
CA TYR A 34 -1.50 2.60 8.61
C TYR A 34 -0.37 2.08 7.73
N ASP A 35 -0.23 0.77 7.68
CA ASP A 35 0.66 0.18 6.70
C ASP A 35 0.04 0.32 5.33
N GLY A 36 0.82 0.81 4.38
CA GLY A 36 0.36 0.99 3.02
C GLY A 36 1.18 0.17 2.05
N GLU A 37 0.53 -0.34 1.03
CA GLU A 37 1.17 -1.07 -0.04
C GLU A 37 0.66 -0.55 -1.37
N ILE A 38 1.56 -0.36 -2.33
CA ILE A 38 1.19 0.09 -3.66
C ILE A 38 1.45 -1.04 -4.64
N PHE A 39 0.39 -1.49 -5.29
CA PHE A 39 0.46 -2.55 -6.29
C PHE A 39 0.36 -1.95 -7.68
N ARG A 40 1.03 -2.61 -8.62
CA ARG A 40 0.93 -2.26 -10.02
C ARG A 40 -0.04 -3.23 -10.68
N GLU A 41 -1.02 -2.68 -11.37
CA GLU A 41 -2.01 -3.47 -12.11
C GLU A 41 -2.14 -2.94 -13.52
N ILE A 42 -2.64 -3.79 -14.40
CA ILE A 42 -2.94 -3.39 -15.76
C ILE A 42 -4.45 -3.45 -15.95
N GLU A 43 -5.04 -2.32 -16.29
CA GLU A 43 -6.46 -2.23 -16.55
C GLU A 43 -6.68 -1.60 -17.93
N TYR A 44 -7.43 -2.26 -18.77
CA TYR A 44 -7.73 -1.78 -20.11
C TYR A 44 -6.47 -1.40 -20.89
N GLY A 45 -5.40 -2.18 -20.69
CA GLY A 45 -4.14 -1.93 -21.37
C GLY A 45 -3.32 -0.80 -20.79
N LYS A 46 -3.73 -0.24 -19.67
CA LYS A 46 -3.02 0.87 -19.02
C LYS A 46 -2.51 0.46 -17.65
N GLU A 47 -1.35 0.99 -17.30
CA GLU A 47 -0.79 0.75 -15.98
C GLU A 47 -1.51 1.59 -14.93
N VAL A 48 -1.95 0.94 -13.87
CA VAL A 48 -2.63 1.58 -12.76
C VAL A 48 -1.91 1.22 -11.47
N LEU A 49 -1.74 2.20 -10.60
CA LEU A 49 -1.18 1.97 -9.27
C LEU A 49 -2.31 1.97 -8.25
N VAL A 50 -2.36 0.92 -7.46
CA VAL A 50 -3.42 0.74 -6.48
C VAL A 50 -2.81 0.81 -5.08
N LEU A 51 -3.33 1.73 -4.27
CA LEU A 51 -2.92 1.87 -2.89
C LEU A 51 -3.85 1.07 -1.99
N CYS A 52 -3.27 0.17 -1.22
CA CYS A 52 -4.02 -0.60 -0.23
C CYS A 52 -3.53 -0.24 1.16
N LEU A 53 -4.44 0.13 2.03
CA LEU A 53 -4.12 0.41 3.42
C LEU A 53 -4.59 -0.75 4.27
N GLN A 54 -3.74 -1.16 5.20
CA GLN A 54 -4.08 -2.22 6.12
C GLN A 54 -4.56 -1.60 7.42
N VAL A 55 -5.77 -1.98 7.81
CA VAL A 55 -6.36 -1.53 9.06
C VAL A 55 -6.03 -2.58 10.12
N GLU A 56 -5.56 -2.14 11.28
CA GLU A 56 -5.27 -3.06 12.35
C GLU A 56 -6.58 -3.64 12.89
N GLU A 57 -6.66 -4.95 12.87
CA GLU A 57 -7.86 -5.62 13.33
C GLU A 57 -8.04 -5.56 14.83
N ASN A 58 -6.99 -5.24 15.55
CA ASN A 58 -7.06 -5.08 16.98
C ASN A 58 -8.01 -3.96 17.39
N ASP A 59 -8.26 -3.05 16.48
CA ASP A 59 -9.13 -1.92 16.74
C ASP A 59 -10.60 -2.28 16.50
N ALA A 60 -10.86 -3.46 16.04
CA ALA A 60 -12.22 -3.88 15.80
C ALA A 60 -12.96 -3.99 17.13
N PRO A 61 -14.07 -3.30 17.28
CA PRO A 61 -14.77 -3.24 18.55
C PRO A 61 -15.66 -4.46 18.84
N PHE A 62 -15.43 -5.53 18.19
CA PHE A 62 -16.28 -6.72 18.34
C PHE A 62 -15.52 -7.98 18.41
#